data_9fd5b727d843ba9daa716b985c7c289c
#
_entry.id   9fd5b727d843ba9daa716b985c7c289c
#
_cell.length_a   1.000
_cell.length_b   1.000
_cell.length_c   1.000
_cell.angle_alpha   90.00
_cell.angle_beta   90.00
_cell.angle_gamma   90.00
#
_symmetry.space_group_name_H-M   'P 1'
#
loop_
_entity.id
_entity.type
_entity.pdbx_description
1 polymer ?
#
loop_
_entity_poly.entity_id
_entity_poly.type
_entity_poly.pdbx_seq_one_letter_code
_entity_poly.pdbx_strand_id
1 'polypeptide(L)' 'LPLVEMLLGIFSRLEQKPDCQALTRSIDSCAVLELLEEMREVDWKEIRVPSAYLEKKVRESLLRREALLAAL' A
#
# COMPACT_ATOMS: atom_id res chain seq x y z
N LEU A 1 2.66 7.18 -14.85
CA LEU A 1 3.24 6.89 -13.52
C LEU A 1 3.68 5.43 -13.41
N PRO A 2 4.91 5.17 -12.96
CA PRO A 2 5.37 3.81 -12.75
C PRO A 2 4.85 3.25 -11.42
N LEU A 3 3.56 2.94 -11.38
CA LEU A 3 2.88 2.55 -10.14
C LEU A 3 3.48 1.31 -9.48
N VAL A 4 3.82 0.30 -10.27
CA VAL A 4 4.38 -0.94 -9.72
C VAL A 4 5.71 -0.67 -9.03
N GLU A 5 6.59 0.11 -9.67
CA GLU A 5 7.88 0.47 -9.09
C GLU A 5 7.71 1.29 -7.81
N MET A 6 6.77 2.22 -7.82
CA MET A 6 6.48 3.05 -6.65
C MET A 6 5.96 2.21 -5.50
N LEU A 7 5.05 1.27 -5.77
CA LEU A 7 4.53 0.36 -4.76
C LEU A 7 5.62 -0.53 -4.16
N LEU A 8 6.47 -1.10 -5.02
CA LEU A 8 7.58 -1.93 -4.55
C LEU A 8 8.53 -1.14 -3.66
N GLY A 9 8.82 0.11 -4.02
CA GLY A 9 9.65 0.99 -3.21
C GLY A 9 9.02 1.28 -1.85
N ILE A 10 7.71 1.51 -1.82
CA ILE A 10 6.98 1.75 -0.58
C ILE A 10 7.00 0.51 0.31
N PHE A 11 6.72 -0.66 -0.24
CA PHE A 11 6.77 -1.91 0.52
C PHE A 11 8.15 -2.16 1.12
N SER A 12 9.20 -1.92 0.33
CA SER A 12 10.57 -2.08 0.79
C SER A 12 10.89 -1.15 1.98
N ARG A 13 10.43 0.10 1.92
CA ARG A 13 10.62 1.05 3.01
C ARG A 13 9.85 0.64 4.27
N LEU A 14 8.62 0.15 4.11
CA LEU A 14 7.81 -0.29 5.24
C LEU A 14 8.42 -1.51 5.94
N GLU A 15 9.00 -2.42 5.18
CA GLU A 15 9.68 -3.59 5.74
C GLU A 15 10.85 -3.21 6.63
N GLN A 16 11.49 -2.09 6.35
CA GLN A 16 12.63 -1.61 7.12
C GLN A 16 12.24 -0.87 8.39
N LYS A 17 10.98 -0.45 8.51
CA LYS A 17 10.50 0.25 9.70
C LYS A 17 10.02 -0.74 10.75
N PRO A 18 10.57 -0.71 11.99
CA PRO A 18 10.17 -1.67 13.03
C PRO A 18 8.68 -1.65 13.36
N ASP A 19 8.08 -0.47 13.38
CA ASP A 19 6.65 -0.30 13.69
C ASP A 19 5.72 -0.76 12.55
N CYS A 20 6.26 -0.97 11.36
CA CYS A 20 5.48 -1.37 10.19
C CYS A 20 5.72 -2.84 9.78
N GLN A 21 6.64 -3.54 10.43
CA GLN A 21 6.96 -4.93 10.06
C GLN A 21 5.76 -5.86 10.16
N ALA A 22 4.91 -5.66 11.17
CA ALA A 22 3.71 -6.47 11.33
C ALA A 22 2.76 -6.29 10.16
N LEU A 23 2.68 -5.08 9.60
CA LEU A 23 1.80 -4.77 8.47
C LEU A 23 2.27 -5.47 7.19
N THR A 24 3.59 -5.60 7.02
CA THR A 24 4.15 -6.20 5.80
C THR A 24 3.92 -7.69 5.70
N ARG A 25 3.56 -8.34 6.80
CA ARG A 25 3.24 -9.79 6.81
C ARG A 25 2.00 -10.11 5.99
N SER A 26 1.10 -9.17 5.81
CA SER A 26 -0.13 -9.37 5.06
C SER A 26 0.01 -9.03 3.57
N ILE A 27 1.20 -8.66 3.12
CA ILE A 27 1.45 -8.35 1.71
C ILE A 27 1.51 -9.66 0.92
N ASP A 28 0.57 -9.83 0.01
CA ASP A 28 0.52 -10.95 -0.93
C ASP A 28 0.09 -10.43 -2.30
N SER A 29 -0.02 -11.32 -3.27
CA SER A 29 -0.44 -10.95 -4.63
C SER A 29 -1.80 -10.30 -4.64
N CYS A 30 -2.73 -10.77 -3.81
CA CYS A 30 -4.07 -10.19 -3.74
C CYS A 30 -4.05 -8.77 -3.22
N ALA A 31 -3.23 -8.49 -2.20
CA ALA A 31 -3.08 -7.14 -1.66
C ALA A 31 -2.56 -6.17 -2.72
N VAL A 32 -1.55 -6.59 -3.48
CA VAL A 32 -0.98 -5.77 -4.55
C VAL A 32 -2.01 -5.51 -5.65
N LEU A 33 -2.75 -6.54 -6.05
CA LEU A 33 -3.77 -6.39 -7.09
C LEU A 33 -4.90 -5.46 -6.65
N GLU A 34 -5.36 -5.57 -5.42
CA GLU A 34 -6.38 -4.68 -4.87
C GLU A 34 -5.92 -3.23 -4.88
N LEU A 35 -4.67 -2.98 -4.48
CA LEU A 35 -4.10 -1.64 -4.50
C LEU A 35 -4.02 -1.09 -5.92
N LEU A 36 -3.60 -1.90 -6.88
CA LEU A 36 -3.54 -1.48 -8.28
C LEU A 36 -4.91 -1.14 -8.82
N GLU A 37 -5.93 -1.93 -8.47
CA GLU A 37 -7.31 -1.65 -8.87
C GLU A 37 -7.80 -0.32 -8.29
N GLU A 38 -7.55 -0.06 -7.01
CA GLU A 38 -7.90 1.22 -6.38
C GLU A 38 -7.19 2.39 -7.07
N MET A 39 -5.92 2.21 -7.44
CA MET A 39 -5.13 3.26 -8.07
C MET A 39 -5.60 3.59 -9.49
N ARG A 40 -6.29 2.69 -10.16
CA ARG A 40 -6.83 2.95 -11.50
C ARG A 40 -7.90 4.03 -11.49
N GLU A 41 -8.62 4.18 -10.39
CA GLU A 41 -9.70 5.16 -10.24
C GLU A 41 -9.21 6.53 -9.82
N VAL A 42 -7.93 6.68 -9.49
CA VAL A 42 -7.36 7.91 -8.97
C VAL A 42 -7.03 8.88 -10.09
N ASP A 43 -7.43 10.13 -9.94
CA ASP A 43 -7.02 11.21 -10.85
C ASP A 43 -5.66 11.77 -10.37
N TRP A 44 -4.60 11.23 -10.94
CA TRP A 44 -3.23 11.58 -10.56
C TRP A 44 -2.87 13.03 -10.84
N LYS A 45 -3.61 13.69 -11.74
CA LYS A 45 -3.39 15.10 -12.06
C LYS A 45 -3.74 16.02 -10.89
N GLU A 46 -4.66 15.58 -10.05
CA GLU A 46 -5.12 16.36 -8.89
C GLU A 46 -4.26 16.13 -7.64
N ILE A 47 -3.36 15.16 -7.69
CA ILE A 47 -2.54 14.79 -6.55
C ILE A 47 -1.19 15.49 -6.63
N ARG A 48 -0.88 16.32 -5.61
CA ARG A 48 0.35 17.10 -5.58
C ARG A 48 1.59 16.23 -5.42
N VAL A 49 1.54 15.26 -4.52
CA VAL A 49 2.67 14.37 -4.23
C VAL A 49 2.20 12.91 -4.35
N PRO A 50 2.31 12.33 -5.55
CA PRO A 50 1.82 10.95 -5.77
C PRO A 50 2.43 9.90 -4.84
N SER A 51 3.72 10.02 -4.54
CA SER A 51 4.39 9.05 -3.66
C SER A 51 3.82 9.08 -2.23
N ALA A 52 3.54 10.27 -1.70
CA ALA A 52 2.95 10.41 -0.37
C ALA A 52 1.53 9.87 -0.33
N TYR A 53 0.75 10.13 -1.37
CA TYR A 53 -0.61 9.62 -1.50
C TYR A 53 -0.61 8.08 -1.54
N LEU A 54 0.26 7.50 -2.35
CA LEU A 54 0.40 6.05 -2.46
C LEU A 54 0.79 5.42 -1.13
N GLU A 55 1.76 6.00 -0.44
CA GLU A 55 2.21 5.48 0.85
C GLU A 55 1.06 5.46 1.86
N LYS A 56 0.27 6.53 1.92
CA LYS A 56 -0.91 6.61 2.78
C LYS A 56 -1.91 5.51 2.43
N LYS A 57 -2.20 5.32 1.15
CA LYS A 57 -3.15 4.31 0.69
C LYS A 57 -2.66 2.89 0.98
N VAL A 58 -1.38 2.64 0.80
CA VAL A 58 -0.78 1.34 1.12
C VAL A 58 -0.93 1.05 2.61
N ARG A 59 -0.61 2.00 3.46
CA ARG A 59 -0.74 1.84 4.92
C ARG A 59 -2.17 1.57 5.33
N GLU A 60 -3.13 2.33 4.80
CA GLU A 60 -4.55 2.15 5.10
C GLU A 60 -5.04 0.76 4.68
N SER A 61 -4.63 0.31 3.50
CA SER A 61 -4.99 -1.01 2.98
C SER A 61 -4.44 -2.13 3.85
N LEU A 62 -3.17 -2.03 4.23
CA LEU A 62 -2.53 -3.05 5.06
C LEU A 62 -3.14 -3.09 6.46
N LEU A 63 -3.48 -1.94 7.03
CA LEU A 63 -4.16 -1.88 8.33
C LEU A 63 -5.53 -2.54 8.28
N ARG A 64 -6.29 -2.34 7.21
CA ARG A 64 -7.59 -3.00 7.03
C ARG A 64 -7.43 -4.51 6.95
N ARG A 65 -6.44 -4.99 6.19
CA ARG A 65 -6.18 -6.43 6.06
C ARG A 65 -5.79 -7.03 7.40
N GLU A 66 -4.93 -6.36 8.15
CA GLU A 66 -4.50 -6.81 9.47
C GLU A 66 -5.69 -6.92 10.42
N ALA A 67 -6.57 -5.93 10.42
CA ALA A 67 -7.78 -5.94 11.24
C ALA A 67 -8.72 -7.09 10.87
N LEU A 68 -8.88 -7.35 9.57
CA LEU A 68 -9.71 -8.46 9.09
C LEU A 68 -9.13 -9.82 9.49
N LEU A 69 -7.81 -9.98 9.35
CA LEU A 69 -7.15 -11.22 9.74
C LEU A 69 -7.23 -11.45 11.25
N ALA A 70 -7.12 -10.39 12.04
CA ALA A 70 -7.23 -10.49 13.50
C ALA A 70 -8.64 -10.85 13.95
N ALA A 71 -9.66 -10.53 13.13
CA ALA A 71 -11.06 -10.84 13.44
C ALA A 71 -11.42 -12.30 13.13
N LEU A 72 -10.60 -12.99 12.36
CA LEU A 72 -10.82 -14.39 12.05
C LEU A 72 -10.32 -15.29 13.18
#